data_d21bfcc06d52cd9fdced4045769109a7
#
_entry.id   d21bfcc06d52cd9fdced4045769109a7
#
_cell.length_a   1.000
_cell.length_b   1.000
_cell.length_c   1.000
_cell.angle_alpha   90.00
_cell.angle_beta   90.00
_cell.angle_gamma   90.00
#
_symmetry.space_group_name_H-M   'P 1'
#
loop_
_entity.id
_entity.type
_entity.pdbx_description
1 polymer ?
#
loop_
_entity_poly.entity_id
_entity_poly.type
_entity_poly.pdbx_seq_one_letter_code
_entity_poly.pdbx_strand_id
1 'polypeptide(L)'
;MIQTFTKCLSCLLTMLALTLCCGKQPEPEPTPTPDPAPKAVTLSETSKNIAAEGGSFDVTVKTPFVPQVEKPTWVSISNGSLQNYTVTTKVTVEANTTYESRTATLTFKATGATSATLTITQEAAKKPDPGEENDAIARSKELALGWNLGNQLDAINNGVSSETCWGNPKATQATFDGVKAAGFTSVRIPVTWMGHIGEAPEYKIEDAWMNRVYEVVGYAEKAGLKVILNTHHDEDHGDNHWQHLKNAVDNAETNETIKKEIAAVWTQIANKFKDKGDFLMLESFNELIYGTEWAASSNVEKKCNVINEWNQVFVDAVRATGGNNATRWLGVPGYAASPSYLKYLTVPNDPAKKTMIAFHCYDPYDYTIGEKQLPDWGHSGTSYKNGEAEIKNLFGSIYNTYIAKNIPVYMGEFGCSFRDKNNAKAWSFFLYYLEYVAKAAKTYHIAAFLWDNGVKGAGQECHGYIDHGTGKYVGNSEAAVKVLTKAWNDESAGYTLDTVYNSAPKN
;
A
#
# COMPACT_ATOMS: atom_id res chain seq x y z
N MET A 1 -1.90 -56.60 21.53
CA MET A 1 -2.43 -57.77 20.85
C MET A 1 -2.21 -57.50 19.36
N ILE A 2 -1.01 -57.77 18.77
CA ILE A 2 -0.53 -59.08 18.21
C ILE A 2 -1.54 -59.67 17.23
N GLN A 3 -1.18 -59.65 15.95
CA GLN A 3 -0.96 -60.71 14.97
C GLN A 3 -1.13 -60.16 13.55
N THR A 4 -0.08 -59.98 12.74
CA THR A 4 0.75 -60.93 11.93
C THR A 4 -0.02 -62.10 11.24
N PHE A 5 0.04 -62.16 9.88
CA PHE A 5 0.17 -63.35 9.04
C PHE A 5 0.35 -62.91 7.59
N THR A 6 1.39 -63.08 6.93
CA THR A 6 2.36 -64.01 6.28
C THR A 6 1.74 -65.07 5.35
N LYS A 7 2.32 -65.12 4.14
CA LYS A 7 2.44 -66.22 3.12
C LYS A 7 1.22 -66.45 2.21
N CYS A 8 1.40 -66.72 0.94
CA CYS A 8 2.14 -67.79 0.27
C CYS A 8 2.37 -67.60 -1.21
N LEU A 9 3.48 -67.98 -1.61
CA LEU A 9 4.12 -68.41 -2.85
C LEU A 9 3.30 -69.47 -3.60
N SER A 10 3.24 -69.41 -4.98
CA SER A 10 3.02 -70.57 -5.83
C SER A 10 3.69 -70.39 -7.18
N CYS A 11 4.73 -71.13 -7.40
CA CYS A 11 5.40 -71.43 -8.68
C CYS A 11 4.48 -72.24 -9.58
N LEU A 12 4.48 -71.93 -10.87
CA LEU A 12 4.22 -72.95 -11.90
C LEU A 12 5.26 -72.82 -13.03
N LEU A 13 6.12 -73.84 -13.08
CA LEU A 13 7.02 -74.14 -14.20
C LEU A 13 6.19 -74.64 -15.37
N THR A 14 6.47 -74.15 -16.56
CA THR A 14 6.24 -74.87 -17.81
C THR A 14 7.44 -74.74 -18.69
N MET A 15 8.15 -75.82 -18.87
CA MET A 15 9.21 -76.04 -19.89
C MET A 15 8.54 -76.12 -21.26
N LEU A 16 9.06 -75.39 -22.23
CA LEU A 16 8.96 -75.76 -23.64
C LEU A 16 10.20 -75.35 -24.44
N ALA A 17 10.66 -76.27 -25.19
CA ALA A 17 11.85 -76.53 -25.94
C ALA A 17 12.54 -75.38 -26.65
N LEU A 18 13.88 -75.49 -26.70
CA LEU A 18 14.84 -74.80 -27.57
C LEU A 18 14.55 -75.01 -29.04
N THR A 19 14.57 -73.91 -29.81
CA THR A 19 15.11 -73.91 -31.18
C THR A 19 16.15 -72.81 -31.25
N LEU A 20 17.39 -73.19 -31.46
CA LEU A 20 18.51 -72.30 -31.81
C LEU A 20 18.22 -71.65 -33.16
N CYS A 21 18.01 -70.30 -33.16
CA CYS A 21 18.29 -69.46 -34.31
C CYS A 21 19.40 -68.51 -33.95
N CYS A 22 20.59 -68.67 -34.52
CA CYS A 22 21.69 -67.70 -34.49
C CYS A 22 21.27 -66.43 -35.22
N GLY A 23 20.66 -65.48 -34.47
CA GLY A 23 20.51 -64.12 -34.89
C GLY A 23 21.52 -63.25 -34.09
N LYS A 24 22.42 -62.55 -34.82
CA LYS A 24 23.31 -61.56 -34.21
C LYS A 24 22.46 -60.60 -33.36
N GLN A 25 22.77 -60.50 -32.06
CA GLN A 25 22.24 -59.38 -31.26
C GLN A 25 22.70 -58.07 -31.89
N PRO A 26 21.83 -57.10 -32.09
CA PRO A 26 22.28 -55.75 -32.41
C PRO A 26 23.21 -55.27 -31.30
N GLU A 27 24.35 -54.75 -31.66
CA GLU A 27 25.24 -54.03 -30.77
C GLU A 27 24.41 -52.91 -30.07
N PRO A 28 24.58 -52.72 -28.75
CA PRO A 28 23.92 -51.58 -28.08
C PRO A 28 24.42 -50.30 -28.77
N GLU A 29 23.47 -49.48 -29.21
CA GLU A 29 23.80 -48.13 -29.70
C GLU A 29 24.70 -47.43 -28.71
N PRO A 30 25.80 -46.75 -29.19
CA PRO A 30 26.69 -46.04 -28.31
C PRO A 30 25.87 -44.99 -27.54
N THR A 31 25.89 -45.09 -26.23
CA THR A 31 25.35 -44.04 -25.35
C THR A 31 25.94 -42.71 -25.83
N PRO A 32 25.06 -41.69 -26.11
CA PRO A 32 25.57 -40.40 -26.57
C PRO A 32 26.56 -39.86 -25.53
N THR A 33 27.79 -39.61 -25.96
CA THR A 33 28.80 -38.95 -25.12
C THR A 33 28.23 -37.62 -24.66
N PRO A 34 28.26 -37.30 -23.36
CA PRO A 34 27.78 -36.00 -22.88
C PRO A 34 28.52 -34.88 -23.61
N ASP A 35 27.79 -33.86 -24.05
CA ASP A 35 28.41 -32.68 -24.64
C ASP A 35 29.48 -32.12 -23.73
N PRO A 36 30.65 -31.71 -24.26
CA PRO A 36 31.69 -31.12 -23.42
C PRO A 36 31.20 -29.83 -22.75
N ALA A 37 31.57 -29.63 -21.48
CA ALA A 37 31.19 -28.45 -20.72
C ALA A 37 31.59 -27.14 -21.46
N PRO A 38 30.70 -26.13 -21.51
CA PRO A 38 30.97 -24.87 -22.17
C PRO A 38 32.23 -24.17 -21.58
N LYS A 39 33.10 -23.67 -22.42
CA LYS A 39 34.27 -22.87 -22.00
C LYS A 39 33.97 -21.37 -21.95
N ALA A 40 32.78 -20.97 -22.30
CA ALA A 40 32.29 -19.60 -22.24
C ALA A 40 30.84 -19.57 -21.72
N VAL A 41 30.52 -18.59 -20.93
CA VAL A 41 29.10 -18.25 -20.61
C VAL A 41 28.52 -17.58 -21.84
N THR A 42 27.31 -17.99 -22.26
CA THR A 42 26.56 -17.32 -23.33
C THR A 42 25.14 -17.03 -22.85
N LEU A 43 24.58 -15.88 -23.28
CA LEU A 43 23.28 -15.37 -22.86
C LEU A 43 22.32 -15.37 -24.07
N SER A 44 21.05 -15.57 -23.83
CA SER A 44 20.00 -15.46 -24.86
C SER A 44 19.85 -14.03 -25.41
N GLU A 45 20.25 -13.03 -24.63
CA GLU A 45 20.29 -11.62 -25.02
C GLU A 45 21.45 -10.89 -24.33
N THR A 46 21.99 -9.85 -24.95
CA THR A 46 23.13 -9.08 -24.44
C THR A 46 22.76 -7.63 -24.08
N SER A 47 21.53 -7.22 -24.40
CA SER A 47 20.98 -5.90 -24.02
C SER A 47 19.47 -6.00 -23.76
N LYS A 48 18.99 -5.16 -22.85
CA LYS A 48 17.56 -5.05 -22.51
C LYS A 48 17.20 -3.63 -22.18
N ASN A 49 16.16 -3.12 -22.83
CA ASN A 49 15.50 -1.87 -22.42
C ASN A 49 14.37 -2.17 -21.47
N ILE A 50 14.30 -1.42 -20.37
CA ILE A 50 13.32 -1.55 -19.29
C ILE A 50 12.66 -0.19 -19.10
N ALA A 51 11.34 -0.18 -18.96
CA ALA A 51 10.59 1.01 -18.61
C ALA A 51 10.96 1.53 -17.21
N ALA A 52 10.62 2.77 -16.91
CA ALA A 52 10.91 3.40 -15.62
C ALA A 52 10.35 2.61 -14.44
N GLU A 53 9.19 1.98 -14.60
CA GLU A 53 8.52 1.18 -13.55
C GLU A 53 9.29 -0.07 -13.13
N GLY A 54 10.33 -0.43 -13.87
CA GLY A 54 11.07 -1.66 -13.64
C GLY A 54 10.35 -2.88 -14.21
N GLY A 55 10.65 -4.04 -13.65
CA GLY A 55 10.03 -5.30 -14.07
C GLY A 55 10.97 -6.48 -13.99
N SER A 56 10.47 -7.65 -14.39
CA SER A 56 11.27 -8.88 -14.40
C SER A 56 11.26 -9.52 -15.80
N PHE A 57 12.37 -10.16 -16.14
CA PHE A 57 12.49 -10.94 -17.37
C PHE A 57 13.46 -12.11 -17.15
N ASP A 58 13.36 -13.11 -18.00
CA ASP A 58 14.20 -14.29 -17.92
C ASP A 58 15.32 -14.25 -18.98
N VAL A 59 16.53 -14.62 -18.56
CA VAL A 59 17.68 -14.79 -19.42
C VAL A 59 18.08 -16.26 -19.41
N THR A 60 18.12 -16.88 -20.58
CA THR A 60 18.67 -18.24 -20.71
C THR A 60 20.20 -18.14 -20.78
N VAL A 61 20.86 -18.79 -19.83
CA VAL A 61 22.31 -18.78 -19.69
C VAL A 61 22.86 -20.18 -19.97
N LYS A 62 23.72 -20.32 -21.00
CA LYS A 62 24.47 -21.54 -21.23
C LYS A 62 25.84 -21.43 -20.53
N THR A 63 26.14 -22.36 -19.60
CA THR A 63 27.19 -22.19 -18.62
C THR A 63 27.62 -23.56 -18.04
N PRO A 64 28.89 -23.78 -17.65
CA PRO A 64 29.31 -25.03 -17.01
C PRO A 64 28.79 -25.18 -15.57
N PHE A 65 28.51 -24.07 -14.86
CA PHE A 65 28.03 -24.02 -13.48
C PHE A 65 26.99 -22.89 -13.34
N VAL A 66 26.15 -22.93 -12.29
CA VAL A 66 25.23 -21.82 -11.97
C VAL A 66 26.03 -20.52 -11.87
N PRO A 67 25.72 -19.48 -12.66
CA PRO A 67 26.54 -18.29 -12.73
C PRO A 67 26.41 -17.42 -11.49
N GLN A 68 27.51 -16.79 -11.08
CA GLN A 68 27.49 -15.62 -10.20
C GLN A 68 27.34 -14.37 -11.08
N VAL A 69 26.47 -13.43 -10.65
CA VAL A 69 26.20 -12.22 -11.42
C VAL A 69 26.60 -10.99 -10.63
N GLU A 70 27.59 -10.24 -11.16
CA GLU A 70 27.90 -8.90 -10.66
C GLU A 70 26.86 -7.92 -11.20
N LYS A 71 26.26 -7.11 -10.31
CA LYS A 71 25.12 -6.28 -10.62
C LYS A 71 25.03 -5.05 -9.68
N PRO A 72 24.35 -3.97 -10.06
CA PRO A 72 24.07 -2.85 -9.15
C PRO A 72 23.01 -3.25 -8.11
N THR A 73 22.84 -2.41 -7.10
CA THR A 73 21.88 -2.63 -6.01
C THR A 73 20.42 -2.68 -6.46
N TRP A 74 20.07 -1.92 -7.51
CA TRP A 74 18.72 -1.84 -8.07
C TRP A 74 18.34 -2.99 -9.03
N VAL A 75 19.20 -4.02 -9.11
CA VAL A 75 18.90 -5.26 -9.84
C VAL A 75 19.02 -6.45 -8.90
N SER A 76 18.04 -7.35 -8.92
CA SER A 76 18.10 -8.62 -8.22
C SER A 76 18.10 -9.81 -9.19
N ILE A 77 18.71 -10.91 -8.78
CA ILE A 77 18.92 -12.11 -9.59
C ILE A 77 18.43 -13.34 -8.84
N SER A 78 17.70 -14.20 -9.54
CA SER A 78 17.33 -15.53 -9.07
C SER A 78 17.64 -16.55 -10.16
N ASN A 79 18.54 -17.49 -9.87
CA ASN A 79 18.90 -18.56 -10.79
C ASN A 79 18.01 -19.79 -10.54
N GLY A 80 17.51 -20.38 -11.63
CA GLY A 80 16.89 -21.70 -11.63
C GLY A 80 17.93 -22.83 -11.50
N SER A 81 17.48 -24.08 -11.64
CA SER A 81 18.34 -25.26 -11.64
C SER A 81 19.13 -25.37 -12.96
N LEU A 82 20.41 -25.71 -12.85
CA LEU A 82 21.26 -26.00 -14.01
C LEU A 82 20.90 -27.38 -14.59
N GLN A 83 20.49 -27.42 -15.86
CA GLN A 83 20.18 -28.67 -16.58
C GLN A 83 20.88 -28.63 -17.96
N ASN A 84 21.62 -29.66 -18.31
CA ASN A 84 22.32 -29.76 -19.59
C ASN A 84 23.11 -28.47 -19.94
N TYR A 85 23.89 -27.97 -18.99
CA TYR A 85 24.64 -26.71 -19.10
C TYR A 85 23.78 -25.47 -19.39
N THR A 86 22.50 -25.50 -19.07
CA THR A 86 21.60 -24.38 -19.27
C THR A 86 20.86 -24.05 -17.97
N VAL A 87 20.79 -22.76 -17.63
CA VAL A 87 20.02 -22.25 -16.50
C VAL A 87 19.16 -21.05 -16.94
N THR A 88 17.92 -20.98 -16.48
CA THR A 88 17.10 -19.78 -16.62
C THR A 88 17.36 -18.88 -15.43
N THR A 89 17.84 -17.66 -15.70
CA THR A 89 18.11 -16.65 -14.69
C THR A 89 17.04 -15.57 -14.78
N LYS A 90 16.25 -15.40 -13.71
CA LYS A 90 15.31 -14.30 -13.60
C LYS A 90 16.04 -13.05 -13.15
N VAL A 91 15.95 -12.00 -13.94
CA VAL A 91 16.48 -10.66 -13.65
C VAL A 91 15.29 -9.77 -13.25
N THR A 92 15.34 -9.17 -12.08
CA THR A 92 14.33 -8.20 -11.61
C THR A 92 14.99 -6.84 -11.45
N VAL A 93 14.42 -5.83 -12.08
CA VAL A 93 14.89 -4.44 -12.10
C VAL A 93 13.90 -3.60 -11.29
N GLU A 94 14.40 -2.90 -10.29
CA GLU A 94 13.58 -1.97 -9.48
C GLU A 94 13.18 -0.74 -10.31
N ALA A 95 12.09 -0.07 -9.90
CA ALA A 95 11.67 1.16 -10.55
C ALA A 95 12.77 2.23 -10.53
N ASN A 96 12.93 2.92 -11.65
CA ASN A 96 13.76 4.13 -11.73
C ASN A 96 12.87 5.33 -11.42
N THR A 97 12.97 5.85 -10.22
CA THR A 97 12.20 7.01 -9.77
C THR A 97 12.90 8.35 -10.06
N THR A 98 14.10 8.29 -10.66
CA THR A 98 14.84 9.49 -11.07
C THR A 98 14.40 9.95 -12.45
N TYR A 99 14.57 11.24 -12.73
CA TYR A 99 14.22 11.84 -14.04
C TYR A 99 15.35 11.73 -15.06
N GLU A 100 16.25 10.77 -14.87
CA GLU A 100 17.34 10.44 -15.77
C GLU A 100 17.34 8.94 -16.04
N SER A 101 17.59 8.57 -17.28
CA SER A 101 17.79 7.15 -17.63
C SER A 101 19.04 6.62 -16.94
N ARG A 102 19.02 5.34 -16.60
CA ARG A 102 20.20 4.67 -16.01
C ARG A 102 20.56 3.42 -16.76
N THR A 103 21.85 3.12 -16.78
CA THR A 103 22.40 1.95 -17.47
C THR A 103 23.26 1.14 -16.52
N ALA A 104 23.20 -0.17 -16.61
CA ALA A 104 24.07 -1.08 -15.91
C ALA A 104 24.52 -2.24 -16.79
N THR A 105 25.73 -2.71 -16.56
CA THR A 105 26.23 -3.95 -17.14
C THR A 105 26.25 -5.04 -16.08
N LEU A 106 25.49 -6.11 -16.31
CA LEU A 106 25.52 -7.32 -15.51
C LEU A 106 26.58 -8.26 -16.06
N THR A 107 27.48 -8.76 -15.21
CA THR A 107 28.52 -9.69 -15.62
C THR A 107 28.26 -11.08 -15.06
N PHE A 108 27.99 -12.04 -15.94
CA PHE A 108 27.71 -13.44 -15.61
C PHE A 108 29.03 -14.20 -15.63
N LYS A 109 29.43 -14.77 -14.49
CA LYS A 109 30.72 -15.48 -14.29
C LYS A 109 30.46 -16.93 -13.88
N ALA A 110 31.22 -17.85 -14.45
CA ALA A 110 31.27 -19.26 -14.04
C ALA A 110 32.73 -19.77 -14.03
N THR A 111 33.02 -20.60 -13.05
CA THR A 111 34.38 -21.17 -12.90
C THR A 111 34.79 -21.94 -14.16
N GLY A 112 35.98 -21.65 -14.68
CA GLY A 112 36.53 -22.32 -15.86
C GLY A 112 35.94 -21.89 -17.20
N ALA A 113 35.14 -20.83 -17.25
CA ALA A 113 34.55 -20.26 -18.46
C ALA A 113 34.80 -18.75 -18.58
N THR A 114 34.85 -18.23 -19.79
CA THR A 114 34.87 -16.78 -20.02
C THR A 114 33.51 -16.19 -19.69
N SER A 115 33.51 -15.00 -19.08
CA SER A 115 32.28 -14.28 -18.66
C SER A 115 31.49 -13.73 -19.83
N ALA A 116 30.21 -13.52 -19.66
CA ALA A 116 29.36 -12.79 -20.59
C ALA A 116 28.70 -11.58 -19.89
N THR A 117 28.31 -10.59 -20.67
CA THR A 117 27.67 -9.37 -20.14
C THR A 117 26.29 -9.14 -20.74
N LEU A 118 25.39 -8.62 -19.92
CA LEU A 118 24.08 -8.11 -20.32
C LEU A 118 24.00 -6.63 -19.92
N THR A 119 23.77 -5.77 -20.88
CA THR A 119 23.55 -4.34 -20.62
C THR A 119 22.05 -4.06 -20.44
N ILE A 120 21.68 -3.48 -19.32
CA ILE A 120 20.30 -3.01 -19.06
C ILE A 120 20.31 -1.49 -19.19
N THR A 121 19.43 -0.96 -20.02
CA THR A 121 19.12 0.49 -20.08
C THR A 121 17.71 0.68 -19.56
N GLN A 122 17.56 1.45 -18.48
CA GLN A 122 16.25 1.75 -17.91
C GLN A 122 15.87 3.21 -18.14
N GLU A 123 14.67 3.42 -18.61
CA GLU A 123 14.12 4.76 -18.87
C GLU A 123 14.05 5.61 -17.61
N ALA A 124 14.07 6.93 -17.81
CA ALA A 124 13.79 7.91 -16.77
C ALA A 124 12.31 7.88 -16.35
N ALA A 125 12.03 8.15 -15.08
CA ALA A 125 10.68 8.43 -14.65
C ALA A 125 10.11 9.66 -15.37
N LYS A 126 8.81 9.65 -15.65
CA LYS A 126 8.11 10.82 -16.18
C LYS A 126 8.00 11.88 -15.08
N LYS A 127 8.39 13.11 -15.38
CA LYS A 127 8.13 14.24 -14.47
C LYS A 127 6.64 14.55 -14.48
N PRO A 128 6.03 14.85 -13.31
CA PRO A 128 4.71 15.44 -13.31
C PRO A 128 4.69 16.72 -14.12
N ASP A 129 3.77 16.83 -15.05
CA ASP A 129 3.52 18.06 -15.79
C ASP A 129 2.43 18.86 -15.07
N PRO A 130 2.69 20.08 -14.61
CA PRO A 130 1.66 20.90 -13.96
C PRO A 130 0.43 21.17 -14.85
N GLY A 131 0.60 21.08 -16.18
CA GLY A 131 -0.46 21.22 -17.18
C GLY A 131 -1.14 19.89 -17.56
N GLU A 132 -0.67 18.74 -17.06
CA GLU A 132 -1.28 17.45 -17.35
C GLU A 132 -2.66 17.33 -16.69
N GLU A 133 -3.64 16.89 -17.47
CA GLU A 133 -5.00 16.65 -17.00
C GLU A 133 -5.43 15.24 -17.39
N ASN A 134 -5.89 14.50 -16.40
CA ASN A 134 -6.63 13.25 -16.54
C ASN A 134 -7.59 13.11 -15.34
N ASP A 135 -8.49 12.12 -15.36
CA ASP A 135 -9.49 11.98 -14.29
C ASP A 135 -8.87 11.74 -12.91
N ALA A 136 -7.71 11.05 -12.85
CA ALA A 136 -6.98 10.81 -11.61
C ALA A 136 -6.46 12.13 -11.01
N ILE A 137 -5.87 12.99 -11.84
CA ILE A 137 -5.38 14.32 -11.45
C ILE A 137 -6.55 15.23 -11.05
N ALA A 138 -7.61 15.24 -11.85
CA ALA A 138 -8.81 16.03 -11.56
C ALA A 138 -9.41 15.63 -10.19
N ARG A 139 -9.49 14.33 -9.92
CA ARG A 139 -10.00 13.85 -8.63
C ARG A 139 -9.09 14.21 -7.45
N SER A 140 -7.77 14.12 -7.62
CA SER A 140 -6.81 14.57 -6.60
C SER A 140 -6.95 16.06 -6.30
N LYS A 141 -7.10 16.90 -7.32
CA LYS A 141 -7.34 18.36 -7.18
C LYS A 141 -8.66 18.64 -6.44
N GLU A 142 -9.70 17.84 -6.68
CA GLU A 142 -11.00 17.97 -6.03
C GLU A 142 -10.94 17.61 -4.53
N LEU A 143 -10.24 16.56 -4.14
CA LEU A 143 -10.04 16.16 -2.74
C LEU A 143 -9.05 17.08 -2.02
N ALA A 144 -7.98 17.46 -2.73
CA ALA A 144 -6.91 18.36 -2.27
C ALA A 144 -6.30 17.94 -0.92
N LEU A 145 -6.15 18.91 0.02
CA LEU A 145 -5.66 18.68 1.37
C LEU A 145 -6.82 18.36 2.29
N GLY A 146 -6.77 17.20 2.91
CA GLY A 146 -7.75 16.71 3.87
C GLY A 146 -7.22 16.63 5.30
N TRP A 147 -8.15 16.37 6.20
CA TRP A 147 -7.93 16.19 7.63
C TRP A 147 -8.67 14.94 8.12
N ASN A 148 -8.07 14.17 9.03
CA ASN A 148 -8.73 13.01 9.66
C ASN A 148 -9.38 13.40 10.97
N LEU A 149 -10.63 12.98 11.19
CA LEU A 149 -11.29 12.98 12.49
C LEU A 149 -10.87 11.70 13.26
N GLY A 150 -9.57 11.59 13.58
CA GLY A 150 -9.01 10.39 14.19
C GLY A 150 -9.26 10.27 15.68
N ASN A 151 -9.19 9.06 16.22
CA ASN A 151 -9.46 8.75 17.61
C ASN A 151 -10.85 9.24 18.09
N GLN A 152 -11.83 9.25 17.19
CA GLN A 152 -13.18 9.73 17.42
C GLN A 152 -14.19 8.59 17.26
N LEU A 153 -14.77 8.43 16.06
CA LEU A 153 -15.71 7.33 15.76
C LEU A 153 -14.98 5.99 15.54
N ASP A 154 -13.68 6.02 15.44
CA ASP A 154 -12.80 4.86 15.35
C ASP A 154 -12.35 4.33 16.71
N ALA A 155 -12.49 5.12 17.78
CA ALA A 155 -12.05 4.75 19.12
C ALA A 155 -12.81 3.54 19.69
N ILE A 156 -12.08 2.63 20.37
CA ILE A 156 -12.60 1.35 20.86
C ILE A 156 -12.41 1.24 22.36
N ASN A 157 -13.39 0.67 23.05
CA ASN A 157 -13.26 0.25 24.43
C ASN A 157 -13.88 -1.15 24.62
N ASN A 158 -13.06 -2.13 25.03
CA ASN A 158 -13.48 -3.51 25.26
C ASN A 158 -14.24 -4.13 24.05
N GLY A 159 -13.73 -3.97 22.85
CA GLY A 159 -14.30 -4.54 21.63
C GLY A 159 -15.59 -3.85 21.14
N VAL A 160 -15.90 -2.65 21.63
CA VAL A 160 -17.04 -1.84 21.18
C VAL A 160 -16.54 -0.44 20.84
N SER A 161 -16.88 0.07 19.66
CA SER A 161 -16.52 1.43 19.30
C SER A 161 -17.35 2.44 20.08
N SER A 162 -16.72 3.55 20.46
CA SER A 162 -17.37 4.61 21.23
C SER A 162 -16.69 5.95 21.01
N GLU A 163 -17.43 6.91 20.51
CA GLU A 163 -16.94 8.21 20.04
C GLU A 163 -16.03 8.96 21.01
N THR A 164 -16.13 8.72 22.30
CA THR A 164 -15.42 9.52 23.32
C THR A 164 -14.49 8.69 24.21
N CYS A 165 -14.34 7.38 23.94
CA CYS A 165 -13.64 6.51 24.88
C CYS A 165 -12.12 6.72 24.92
N TRP A 166 -11.53 7.36 23.90
CA TRP A 166 -10.11 7.74 23.88
C TRP A 166 -9.90 9.22 24.27
N GLY A 167 -10.92 9.87 24.85
CA GLY A 167 -10.80 11.18 25.48
C GLY A 167 -11.15 12.38 24.62
N ASN A 168 -11.44 12.19 23.34
CA ASN A 168 -11.96 13.26 22.51
C ASN A 168 -13.40 13.63 22.89
N PRO A 169 -13.80 14.92 22.84
CA PRO A 169 -15.21 15.32 23.00
C PRO A 169 -16.01 14.90 21.76
N LYS A 170 -17.34 14.80 21.87
CA LYS A 170 -18.18 14.56 20.70
C LYS A 170 -17.95 15.59 19.61
N ALA A 171 -17.81 15.12 18.37
CA ALA A 171 -17.73 15.97 17.20
C ALA A 171 -19.04 16.76 17.00
N THR A 172 -18.91 18.00 16.60
CA THR A 172 -20.02 18.95 16.42
C THR A 172 -19.93 19.65 15.07
N GLN A 173 -20.93 20.46 14.70
CA GLN A 173 -20.85 21.31 13.53
C GLN A 173 -19.61 22.24 13.59
N ALA A 174 -19.31 22.80 14.79
CA ALA A 174 -18.18 23.70 14.98
C ALA A 174 -16.83 23.04 14.67
N THR A 175 -16.69 21.74 14.86
CA THR A 175 -15.50 20.98 14.48
C THR A 175 -15.21 21.14 12.99
N PHE A 176 -16.19 20.85 12.15
CA PHE A 176 -16.04 20.88 10.70
C PHE A 176 -16.00 22.29 10.12
N ASP A 177 -16.72 23.23 10.73
CA ASP A 177 -16.61 24.66 10.40
C ASP A 177 -15.18 25.17 10.66
N GLY A 178 -14.57 24.74 11.78
CA GLY A 178 -13.18 25.07 12.11
C GLY A 178 -12.17 24.43 11.14
N VAL A 179 -12.36 23.17 10.78
CA VAL A 179 -11.55 22.47 9.77
C VAL A 179 -11.61 23.20 8.41
N LYS A 180 -12.81 23.58 7.97
CA LYS A 180 -13.02 24.36 6.74
C LYS A 180 -12.35 25.72 6.81
N ALA A 181 -12.53 26.43 7.92
CA ALA A 181 -11.93 27.75 8.14
C ALA A 181 -10.39 27.70 8.21
N ALA A 182 -9.82 26.58 8.67
CA ALA A 182 -8.39 26.34 8.67
C ALA A 182 -7.80 26.13 7.26
N GLY A 183 -8.63 25.94 6.23
CA GLY A 183 -8.22 25.84 4.83
C GLY A 183 -8.18 24.41 4.27
N PHE A 184 -8.70 23.42 4.99
CA PHE A 184 -8.86 22.07 4.47
C PHE A 184 -10.05 21.99 3.49
N THR A 185 -9.92 21.13 2.48
CA THR A 185 -10.97 20.92 1.46
C THR A 185 -11.78 19.67 1.75
N SER A 186 -11.16 18.69 2.39
CA SER A 186 -11.74 17.37 2.62
C SER A 186 -11.55 16.92 4.07
N VAL A 187 -12.35 15.94 4.49
CA VAL A 187 -12.15 15.21 5.74
C VAL A 187 -12.23 13.71 5.47
N ARG A 188 -11.41 12.93 6.15
CA ARG A 188 -11.60 11.49 6.31
C ARG A 188 -12.21 11.28 7.72
N ILE A 189 -13.27 10.53 7.78
CA ILE A 189 -14.00 10.20 9.02
C ILE A 189 -13.80 8.70 9.27
N PRO A 190 -12.76 8.34 10.01
CA PRO A 190 -12.54 6.96 10.45
C PRO A 190 -13.70 6.50 11.32
N VAL A 191 -14.23 5.29 11.04
CA VAL A 191 -15.33 4.70 11.82
C VAL A 191 -15.04 3.22 12.06
N THR A 192 -15.05 2.82 13.31
CA THR A 192 -15.07 1.41 13.69
C THR A 192 -16.51 0.97 13.94
N TRP A 193 -16.90 -0.14 13.37
CA TRP A 193 -18.24 -0.70 13.47
C TRP A 193 -18.32 -1.85 14.48
N MET A 194 -17.17 -2.29 14.97
CA MET A 194 -17.01 -3.33 15.97
C MET A 194 -17.92 -3.09 17.19
N GLY A 195 -18.63 -4.14 17.60
CA GLY A 195 -19.57 -4.10 18.71
C GLY A 195 -20.94 -3.52 18.39
N HIS A 196 -21.14 -2.98 17.17
CA HIS A 196 -22.41 -2.47 16.67
C HIS A 196 -22.99 -3.28 15.52
N ILE A 197 -22.39 -4.44 15.19
CA ILE A 197 -22.85 -5.37 14.18
C ILE A 197 -23.51 -6.56 14.88
N GLY A 198 -24.74 -6.90 14.50
CA GLY A 198 -25.49 -8.04 15.03
C GLY A 198 -25.07 -9.35 14.38
N GLU A 199 -25.73 -10.42 14.80
CA GLU A 199 -25.45 -11.79 14.38
C GLU A 199 -25.77 -12.06 12.90
N ALA A 200 -25.11 -13.11 12.37
CA ALA A 200 -25.42 -13.65 11.04
C ALA A 200 -26.88 -14.15 10.97
N PRO A 201 -27.51 -14.19 9.78
CA PRO A 201 -26.95 -13.79 8.49
C PRO A 201 -27.13 -12.29 8.15
N GLU A 202 -27.89 -11.55 8.91
CA GLU A 202 -28.25 -10.16 8.62
C GLU A 202 -27.13 -9.19 8.92
N TYR A 203 -26.28 -9.49 9.92
CA TYR A 203 -25.20 -8.61 10.39
C TYR A 203 -25.69 -7.16 10.57
N LYS A 204 -26.88 -7.02 11.23
CA LYS A 204 -27.57 -5.74 11.31
C LYS A 204 -26.76 -4.73 12.11
N ILE A 205 -26.42 -3.60 11.50
CA ILE A 205 -25.75 -2.50 12.18
C ILE A 205 -26.77 -1.81 13.11
N GLU A 206 -26.34 -1.49 14.33
CA GLU A 206 -27.12 -0.78 15.32
C GLU A 206 -27.57 0.60 14.80
N ASP A 207 -28.88 0.86 14.83
CA ASP A 207 -29.46 2.08 14.27
C ASP A 207 -28.92 3.35 14.96
N ALA A 208 -28.65 3.30 16.28
CA ALA A 208 -28.10 4.43 17.01
C ALA A 208 -26.70 4.83 16.51
N TRP A 209 -25.82 3.84 16.32
CA TRP A 209 -24.47 4.09 15.80
C TRP A 209 -24.50 4.58 14.37
N MET A 210 -25.24 3.91 13.49
CA MET A 210 -25.41 4.31 12.09
C MET A 210 -25.95 5.74 11.98
N ASN A 211 -26.92 6.13 12.82
CA ASN A 211 -27.49 7.48 12.83
C ASN A 211 -26.46 8.52 13.32
N ARG A 212 -25.61 8.16 14.30
CA ARG A 212 -24.55 9.07 14.77
C ARG A 212 -23.50 9.31 13.67
N VAL A 213 -23.07 8.25 12.98
CA VAL A 213 -22.15 8.38 11.84
C VAL A 213 -22.78 9.26 10.74
N TYR A 214 -24.05 9.03 10.43
CA TYR A 214 -24.77 9.84 9.44
C TYR A 214 -24.87 11.32 9.83
N GLU A 215 -25.07 11.62 11.11
CA GLU A 215 -25.11 12.98 11.65
C GLU A 215 -23.74 13.67 11.48
N VAL A 216 -22.63 12.98 11.83
CA VAL A 216 -21.27 13.53 11.74
C VAL A 216 -20.89 13.80 10.28
N VAL A 217 -21.21 12.89 9.35
CA VAL A 217 -21.06 13.14 7.90
C VAL A 217 -21.88 14.36 7.46
N GLY A 218 -23.08 14.54 8.03
CA GLY A 218 -23.93 15.71 7.79
C GLY A 218 -23.30 17.03 8.24
N TYR A 219 -22.49 17.04 9.30
CA TYR A 219 -21.77 18.24 9.72
C TYR A 219 -20.70 18.63 8.69
N ALA A 220 -19.95 17.67 8.18
CA ALA A 220 -18.96 17.90 7.12
C ALA A 220 -19.60 18.39 5.81
N GLU A 221 -20.74 17.79 5.41
CA GLU A 221 -21.54 18.23 4.27
C GLU A 221 -21.95 19.71 4.39
N LYS A 222 -22.50 20.10 5.55
CA LYS A 222 -22.91 21.50 5.82
C LYS A 222 -21.75 22.48 5.82
N ALA A 223 -20.56 22.04 6.26
CA ALA A 223 -19.33 22.84 6.16
C ALA A 223 -18.78 22.94 4.74
N GLY A 224 -19.34 22.23 3.77
CA GLY A 224 -18.89 22.20 2.37
C GLY A 224 -17.54 21.48 2.20
N LEU A 225 -17.32 20.42 2.98
CA LEU A 225 -16.14 19.55 2.88
C LEU A 225 -16.47 18.31 2.06
N LYS A 226 -15.48 17.79 1.32
CA LYS A 226 -15.54 16.43 0.78
C LYS A 226 -15.29 15.45 1.92
N VAL A 227 -15.88 14.28 1.84
CA VAL A 227 -15.83 13.28 2.93
C VAL A 227 -15.37 11.93 2.40
N ILE A 228 -14.44 11.28 3.11
CA ILE A 228 -14.15 9.85 3.01
C ILE A 228 -14.64 9.17 4.29
N LEU A 229 -15.45 8.13 4.15
CA LEU A 229 -16.00 7.33 5.26
C LEU A 229 -15.57 5.87 5.09
N ASN A 230 -15.06 5.23 6.16
CA ASN A 230 -14.51 3.88 6.07
C ASN A 230 -15.01 2.89 7.14
N THR A 231 -14.45 1.67 7.12
CA THR A 231 -14.29 0.79 8.28
C THR A 231 -12.85 0.89 8.75
N HIS A 232 -12.62 1.09 10.07
CA HIS A 232 -11.30 1.52 10.56
C HIS A 232 -10.61 0.44 11.41
N HIS A 233 -10.87 0.35 12.72
CA HIS A 233 -10.25 -0.63 13.63
C HIS A 233 -11.09 -1.90 13.80
N ASP A 234 -11.77 -2.32 12.75
CA ASP A 234 -12.60 -3.53 12.74
C ASP A 234 -11.77 -4.82 12.63
N GLU A 235 -10.46 -4.68 12.38
CA GLU A 235 -9.43 -5.71 12.38
C GLU A 235 -8.70 -5.86 13.71
N ASP A 236 -8.94 -4.98 14.68
CA ASP A 236 -8.26 -4.99 15.97
C ASP A 236 -8.60 -6.24 16.80
N HIS A 237 -7.73 -6.57 17.79
CA HIS A 237 -7.76 -7.80 18.60
C HIS A 237 -8.85 -7.82 19.68
N GLY A 238 -9.97 -7.10 19.49
CA GLY A 238 -11.13 -7.13 20.39
C GLY A 238 -12.00 -8.37 20.16
N ASP A 239 -12.87 -8.68 21.15
CA ASP A 239 -13.77 -9.84 21.08
C ASP A 239 -14.77 -9.75 19.91
N ASN A 240 -15.10 -8.55 19.45
CA ASN A 240 -16.10 -8.29 18.41
C ASN A 240 -15.47 -7.87 17.07
N HIS A 241 -14.15 -8.02 16.90
CA HIS A 241 -13.52 -7.72 15.62
C HIS A 241 -13.98 -8.73 14.55
N TRP A 242 -14.25 -8.28 13.35
CA TRP A 242 -14.85 -9.10 12.31
C TRP A 242 -14.01 -9.20 11.04
N GLN A 243 -13.08 -8.27 10.83
CA GLN A 243 -12.17 -8.28 9.68
C GLN A 243 -10.90 -9.10 9.97
N HIS A 244 -11.08 -10.38 10.28
CA HIS A 244 -9.99 -11.29 10.66
C HIS A 244 -9.11 -11.71 9.48
N LEU A 245 -8.24 -10.85 8.98
CA LEU A 245 -7.39 -11.18 7.84
C LEU A 245 -6.58 -12.47 8.05
N LYS A 246 -5.99 -12.66 9.24
CA LYS A 246 -5.23 -13.87 9.54
C LYS A 246 -6.07 -15.15 9.38
N ASN A 247 -7.27 -15.15 9.95
CA ASN A 247 -8.15 -16.30 9.89
C ASN A 247 -8.63 -16.57 8.46
N ALA A 248 -8.90 -15.52 7.68
CA ALA A 248 -9.28 -15.65 6.27
C ALA A 248 -8.15 -16.21 5.39
N VAL A 249 -6.92 -15.75 5.60
CA VAL A 249 -5.75 -16.25 4.88
C VAL A 249 -5.48 -17.72 5.20
N ASP A 250 -5.67 -18.12 6.46
CA ASP A 250 -5.39 -19.47 6.94
C ASP A 250 -6.52 -20.47 6.61
N ASN A 251 -7.77 -20.00 6.44
CA ASN A 251 -8.95 -20.84 6.21
C ASN A 251 -9.90 -20.24 5.17
N ALA A 252 -10.11 -20.94 4.07
CA ALA A 252 -10.95 -20.49 2.95
C ALA A 252 -12.43 -20.37 3.33
N GLU A 253 -12.98 -21.25 4.20
CA GLU A 253 -14.38 -21.17 4.63
C GLU A 253 -14.62 -19.92 5.50
N THR A 254 -13.66 -19.61 6.37
CA THR A 254 -13.67 -18.37 7.15
C THR A 254 -13.61 -17.16 6.23
N ASN A 255 -12.77 -17.17 5.18
CA ASN A 255 -12.72 -16.10 4.20
C ASN A 255 -14.09 -15.89 3.51
N GLU A 256 -14.77 -16.98 3.10
CA GLU A 256 -16.11 -16.87 2.50
C GLU A 256 -17.17 -16.33 3.49
N THR A 257 -17.03 -16.63 4.78
CA THR A 257 -17.93 -16.08 5.83
C THR A 257 -17.70 -14.58 5.98
N ILE A 258 -16.45 -14.15 6.09
CA ILE A 258 -16.10 -12.72 6.22
C ILE A 258 -16.53 -11.93 4.99
N LYS A 259 -16.40 -12.48 3.78
CA LYS A 259 -16.89 -11.84 2.55
C LYS A 259 -18.40 -11.60 2.58
N LYS A 260 -19.19 -12.52 3.16
CA LYS A 260 -20.64 -12.31 3.33
C LYS A 260 -20.93 -11.18 4.32
N GLU A 261 -20.18 -11.13 5.41
CA GLU A 261 -20.30 -10.06 6.41
C GLU A 261 -19.91 -8.70 5.82
N ILE A 262 -18.79 -8.60 5.10
CA ILE A 262 -18.37 -7.41 4.37
C ILE A 262 -19.50 -6.94 3.43
N ALA A 263 -20.07 -7.84 2.64
CA ALA A 263 -21.16 -7.52 1.72
C ALA A 263 -22.41 -6.99 2.48
N ALA A 264 -22.79 -7.64 3.58
CA ALA A 264 -23.95 -7.22 4.38
C ALA A 264 -23.76 -5.86 5.05
N VAL A 265 -22.59 -5.64 5.69
CA VAL A 265 -22.24 -4.39 6.37
C VAL A 265 -22.19 -3.24 5.36
N TRP A 266 -21.44 -3.40 4.27
CA TRP A 266 -21.31 -2.34 3.26
C TRP A 266 -22.61 -2.07 2.50
N THR A 267 -23.47 -3.06 2.32
CA THR A 267 -24.82 -2.84 1.75
C THR A 267 -25.66 -1.94 2.66
N GLN A 268 -25.59 -2.12 3.98
CA GLN A 268 -26.32 -1.29 4.94
C GLN A 268 -25.77 0.14 4.98
N ILE A 269 -24.43 0.30 5.07
CA ILE A 269 -23.78 1.60 5.03
C ILE A 269 -24.12 2.31 3.71
N ALA A 270 -23.93 1.66 2.57
CA ALA A 270 -24.21 2.24 1.28
C ALA A 270 -25.69 2.67 1.12
N ASN A 271 -26.64 1.87 1.59
CA ASN A 271 -28.06 2.22 1.57
C ASN A 271 -28.36 3.43 2.46
N LYS A 272 -27.74 3.54 3.64
CA LYS A 272 -27.91 4.69 4.53
C LYS A 272 -27.47 6.00 3.90
N PHE A 273 -26.39 5.95 3.11
CA PHE A 273 -25.79 7.12 2.46
C PHE A 273 -26.16 7.25 0.97
N LYS A 274 -27.09 6.46 0.48
CA LYS A 274 -27.43 6.35 -0.95
C LYS A 274 -27.76 7.69 -1.62
N ASP A 275 -28.47 8.55 -0.90
CA ASP A 275 -28.95 9.83 -1.42
C ASP A 275 -27.94 10.99 -1.21
N LYS A 276 -26.82 10.72 -0.52
CA LYS A 276 -25.75 11.71 -0.37
C LYS A 276 -25.02 11.93 -1.71
N GLY A 277 -24.74 13.20 -2.00
CA GLY A 277 -24.11 13.62 -3.26
C GLY A 277 -22.64 13.24 -3.40
N ASP A 278 -22.00 13.78 -4.43
CA ASP A 278 -20.60 13.49 -4.82
C ASP A 278 -19.54 13.99 -3.82
N PHE A 279 -19.95 14.72 -2.78
CA PHE A 279 -19.04 15.09 -1.71
C PHE A 279 -18.58 13.89 -0.88
N LEU A 280 -19.36 12.80 -0.84
CA LEU A 280 -19.09 11.60 -0.05
C LEU A 280 -18.46 10.50 -0.91
N MET A 281 -17.34 10.00 -0.44
CA MET A 281 -16.64 8.81 -0.92
C MET A 281 -16.66 7.73 0.18
N LEU A 282 -16.72 6.47 -0.19
CA LEU A 282 -16.62 5.33 0.73
C LEU A 282 -15.26 4.64 0.55
N GLU A 283 -14.61 4.28 1.63
CA GLU A 283 -13.34 3.57 1.65
C GLU A 283 -13.53 2.21 2.34
N SER A 284 -13.07 1.13 1.70
CA SER A 284 -13.40 -0.24 2.13
C SER A 284 -12.89 -0.58 3.53
N PHE A 285 -11.62 -0.30 3.79
CA PHE A 285 -10.90 -0.70 5.00
C PHE A 285 -9.88 0.36 5.38
N ASN A 286 -9.24 0.19 6.55
CA ASN A 286 -8.11 1.00 6.99
C ASN A 286 -6.78 0.26 6.72
N GLU A 287 -6.16 -0.34 7.71
CA GLU A 287 -4.81 -0.90 7.69
C GLU A 287 -4.81 -2.40 7.98
N LEU A 288 -5.49 -3.19 7.16
CA LEU A 288 -5.61 -4.63 7.34
C LEU A 288 -4.23 -5.31 7.40
N ILE A 289 -3.94 -6.01 8.52
CA ILE A 289 -2.70 -6.75 8.73
C ILE A 289 -2.97 -8.21 9.09
N TYR A 290 -2.01 -9.08 8.84
CA TYR A 290 -2.08 -10.49 9.23
C TYR A 290 -1.64 -10.66 10.69
N GLY A 291 -2.59 -10.77 11.62
CA GLY A 291 -2.32 -10.79 13.04
C GLY A 291 -1.66 -9.48 13.49
N THR A 292 -0.41 -9.53 13.92
CA THR A 292 0.37 -8.36 14.36
C THR A 292 1.47 -7.95 13.36
N GLU A 293 1.47 -8.49 12.14
CA GLU A 293 2.51 -8.28 11.16
C GLU A 293 2.29 -6.99 10.35
N TRP A 294 2.78 -5.87 10.80
CA TRP A 294 2.84 -4.64 10.00
C TRP A 294 3.69 -4.80 8.73
N ALA A 295 4.77 -5.57 8.82
CA ALA A 295 5.56 -5.98 7.67
C ALA A 295 5.32 -7.47 7.40
N ALA A 296 4.67 -7.79 6.29
CA ALA A 296 4.40 -9.17 5.90
C ALA A 296 5.71 -9.94 5.66
N SER A 297 6.00 -10.92 6.51
CA SER A 297 7.26 -11.67 6.52
C SER A 297 7.27 -12.85 5.55
N SER A 298 6.10 -13.44 5.25
CA SER A 298 5.96 -14.61 4.38
C SER A 298 4.60 -14.63 3.69
N ASN A 299 4.46 -15.40 2.61
CA ASN A 299 3.19 -15.55 1.87
C ASN A 299 2.51 -14.21 1.53
N VAL A 300 3.33 -13.19 1.24
CA VAL A 300 2.87 -11.81 1.04
C VAL A 300 1.76 -11.73 0.00
N GLU A 301 1.96 -12.38 -1.14
CA GLU A 301 0.99 -12.39 -2.23
C GLU A 301 -0.36 -12.99 -1.80
N LYS A 302 -0.35 -14.10 -1.02
CA LYS A 302 -1.58 -14.70 -0.51
C LYS A 302 -2.34 -13.77 0.42
N LYS A 303 -1.65 -13.07 1.33
CA LYS A 303 -2.24 -12.09 2.25
C LYS A 303 -2.86 -10.91 1.49
N CYS A 304 -2.14 -10.38 0.51
CA CYS A 304 -2.62 -9.29 -0.33
C CYS A 304 -3.81 -9.72 -1.21
N ASN A 305 -3.83 -10.96 -1.71
CA ASN A 305 -4.92 -11.45 -2.54
C ASN A 305 -6.25 -11.55 -1.78
N VAL A 306 -6.23 -11.94 -0.50
CA VAL A 306 -7.45 -11.92 0.34
C VAL A 306 -8.01 -10.49 0.44
N ILE A 307 -7.15 -9.50 0.65
CA ILE A 307 -7.57 -8.08 0.69
C ILE A 307 -8.13 -7.64 -0.68
N ASN A 308 -7.53 -8.07 -1.78
CA ASN A 308 -8.03 -7.80 -3.13
C ASN A 308 -9.44 -8.39 -3.34
N GLU A 309 -9.69 -9.62 -2.87
CA GLU A 309 -11.00 -10.23 -2.88
C GLU A 309 -12.02 -9.42 -2.07
N TRP A 310 -11.65 -8.99 -0.86
CA TRP A 310 -12.51 -8.19 0.02
C TRP A 310 -12.82 -6.81 -0.57
N ASN A 311 -11.84 -6.17 -1.20
CA ASN A 311 -12.03 -4.92 -1.91
C ASN A 311 -13.02 -5.09 -3.09
N GLN A 312 -12.99 -6.22 -3.80
CA GLN A 312 -13.96 -6.51 -4.86
C GLN A 312 -15.37 -6.68 -4.28
N VAL A 313 -15.50 -7.44 -3.18
CA VAL A 313 -16.80 -7.61 -2.47
C VAL A 313 -17.38 -6.28 -2.02
N PHE A 314 -16.56 -5.39 -1.48
CA PHE A 314 -16.96 -4.03 -1.11
C PHE A 314 -17.50 -3.24 -2.31
N VAL A 315 -16.76 -3.21 -3.41
CA VAL A 315 -17.17 -2.49 -4.64
C VAL A 315 -18.50 -3.04 -5.14
N ASP A 316 -18.64 -4.34 -5.24
CA ASP A 316 -19.86 -5.00 -5.74
C ASP A 316 -21.06 -4.70 -4.82
N ALA A 317 -20.88 -4.79 -3.50
CA ALA A 317 -21.94 -4.50 -2.53
C ALA A 317 -22.42 -3.05 -2.62
N VAL A 318 -21.49 -2.08 -2.69
CA VAL A 318 -21.86 -0.66 -2.80
C VAL A 318 -22.56 -0.38 -4.12
N ARG A 319 -22.04 -0.85 -5.25
CA ARG A 319 -22.61 -0.65 -6.59
C ARG A 319 -24.02 -1.25 -6.72
N ALA A 320 -24.25 -2.41 -6.14
CA ALA A 320 -25.55 -3.09 -6.16
C ALA A 320 -26.66 -2.28 -5.51
N THR A 321 -26.37 -1.38 -4.58
CA THR A 321 -27.38 -0.53 -3.94
C THR A 321 -27.97 0.52 -4.89
N GLY A 322 -27.29 0.89 -5.97
CA GLY A 322 -27.78 1.84 -6.98
C GLY A 322 -27.87 3.30 -6.45
N GLY A 323 -28.70 4.15 -7.08
CA GLY A 323 -28.76 5.57 -6.76
C GLY A 323 -27.41 6.26 -6.96
N ASN A 324 -27.03 7.19 -6.09
CA ASN A 324 -25.73 7.86 -6.17
C ASN A 324 -24.55 6.89 -5.98
N ASN A 325 -24.76 5.73 -5.34
CA ASN A 325 -23.73 4.72 -5.16
C ASN A 325 -23.33 4.03 -6.47
N ALA A 326 -24.17 4.06 -7.52
CA ALA A 326 -23.83 3.52 -8.82
C ALA A 326 -22.58 4.20 -9.44
N THR A 327 -22.32 5.47 -9.06
CA THR A 327 -21.20 6.27 -9.61
C THR A 327 -20.38 6.99 -8.53
N ARG A 328 -20.60 6.67 -7.25
CA ARG A 328 -19.84 7.22 -6.12
C ARG A 328 -18.37 6.82 -6.22
N TRP A 329 -17.47 7.73 -5.88
CA TRP A 329 -16.07 7.37 -5.71
C TRP A 329 -15.88 6.41 -4.55
N LEU A 330 -15.03 5.40 -4.75
CA LEU A 330 -14.69 4.37 -3.77
C LEU A 330 -13.18 4.37 -3.53
N GLY A 331 -12.74 4.08 -2.31
CA GLY A 331 -11.34 3.93 -1.93
C GLY A 331 -11.02 2.50 -1.53
N VAL A 332 -9.87 2.00 -1.94
CA VAL A 332 -9.41 0.64 -1.61
C VAL A 332 -7.95 0.64 -1.19
N PRO A 333 -7.61 0.23 0.04
CA PRO A 333 -6.24 0.07 0.49
C PRO A 333 -5.70 -1.32 0.10
N GLY A 334 -4.36 -1.42 0.11
CA GLY A 334 -3.65 -2.69 0.15
C GLY A 334 -3.32 -3.11 1.59
N TYR A 335 -2.45 -4.11 1.73
CA TYR A 335 -1.98 -4.61 3.03
C TYR A 335 -1.36 -3.47 3.86
N ALA A 336 -1.83 -3.32 5.13
CA ALA A 336 -1.42 -2.26 6.07
C ALA A 336 -1.56 -0.83 5.51
N ALA A 337 -2.37 -0.61 4.46
CA ALA A 337 -2.35 0.61 3.65
C ALA A 337 -0.93 1.09 3.26
N SER A 338 0.06 0.21 3.35
CA SER A 338 1.47 0.56 3.15
C SER A 338 1.85 0.65 1.66
N PRO A 339 2.58 1.70 1.26
CA PRO A 339 3.07 1.84 -0.12
C PRO A 339 3.90 0.65 -0.60
N SER A 340 4.59 -0.05 0.31
CA SER A 340 5.42 -1.22 0.00
C SER A 340 4.65 -2.39 -0.63
N TYR A 341 3.34 -2.45 -0.40
CA TYR A 341 2.47 -3.52 -0.88
C TYR A 341 1.58 -3.11 -2.04
N LEU A 342 1.61 -1.86 -2.51
CA LEU A 342 0.81 -1.40 -3.65
C LEU A 342 1.02 -2.23 -4.91
N LYS A 343 2.22 -2.77 -5.13
CA LYS A 343 2.53 -3.66 -6.25
C LYS A 343 1.74 -4.99 -6.27
N TYR A 344 1.14 -5.38 -5.14
CA TYR A 344 0.27 -6.56 -5.00
C TYR A 344 -1.21 -6.21 -5.00
N LEU A 345 -1.54 -4.91 -4.98
CA LEU A 345 -2.92 -4.46 -5.03
C LEU A 345 -3.46 -4.61 -6.46
N THR A 346 -4.58 -5.29 -6.57
CA THR A 346 -5.39 -5.34 -7.78
C THR A 346 -6.53 -4.35 -7.65
N VAL A 347 -6.57 -3.34 -8.53
CA VAL A 347 -7.71 -2.42 -8.56
C VAL A 347 -8.97 -3.22 -8.90
N PRO A 348 -10.04 -3.15 -8.07
CA PRO A 348 -11.26 -3.90 -8.32
C PRO A 348 -11.88 -3.57 -9.68
N ASN A 349 -12.55 -4.56 -10.26
CA ASN A 349 -13.40 -4.33 -11.42
C ASN A 349 -14.61 -3.49 -10.99
N ASP A 350 -14.61 -2.23 -11.41
CA ASP A 350 -15.66 -1.26 -11.10
C ASP A 350 -16.32 -0.78 -12.40
N PRO A 351 -17.61 -1.10 -12.64
CA PRO A 351 -18.32 -0.62 -13.83
C PRO A 351 -18.32 0.91 -13.97
N ALA A 352 -18.29 1.64 -12.86
CA ALA A 352 -18.26 3.10 -12.85
C ALA A 352 -16.86 3.67 -13.14
N LYS A 353 -15.80 2.87 -13.02
CA LYS A 353 -14.39 3.31 -13.10
C LYS A 353 -14.06 4.44 -12.14
N LYS A 354 -14.68 4.44 -10.94
CA LYS A 354 -14.52 5.44 -9.90
C LYS A 354 -13.97 4.83 -8.62
N THR A 355 -12.92 4.04 -8.75
CA THR A 355 -12.18 3.46 -7.62
C THR A 355 -10.79 4.09 -7.53
N MET A 356 -10.42 4.56 -6.34
CA MET A 356 -9.11 5.13 -6.00
C MET A 356 -8.32 4.17 -5.12
N ILE A 357 -7.02 4.16 -5.28
CA ILE A 357 -6.10 3.46 -4.37
C ILE A 357 -5.83 4.34 -3.15
N ALA A 358 -5.96 3.76 -1.95
CA ALA A 358 -5.58 4.38 -0.69
C ALA A 358 -4.21 3.87 -0.22
N PHE A 359 -3.39 4.75 0.34
CA PHE A 359 -2.19 4.38 1.09
C PHE A 359 -1.96 5.37 2.24
N HIS A 360 -1.16 4.97 3.22
CA HIS A 360 -0.72 5.82 4.34
C HIS A 360 0.79 6.03 4.26
N CYS A 361 1.28 7.18 4.73
CA CYS A 361 2.71 7.50 4.68
C CYS A 361 3.14 8.23 5.95
N TYR A 362 3.84 7.50 6.80
CA TYR A 362 4.53 8.03 7.98
C TYR A 362 6.05 7.92 7.83
N ASP A 363 6.54 7.96 6.58
CA ASP A 363 7.97 7.88 6.32
C ASP A 363 8.67 9.23 6.54
N PRO A 364 9.87 9.21 7.15
CA PRO A 364 10.51 8.05 7.77
C PRO A 364 9.97 7.83 9.20
N TYR A 365 9.58 6.59 9.52
CA TYR A 365 8.92 6.19 10.76
C TYR A 365 9.62 6.72 12.03
N ASP A 366 10.94 6.59 12.13
CA ASP A 366 11.72 7.03 13.29
C ASP A 366 11.66 8.55 13.55
N TYR A 367 11.35 9.32 12.51
CA TYR A 367 11.18 10.77 12.65
C TYR A 367 9.71 11.15 12.94
N THR A 368 8.76 10.49 12.32
CA THR A 368 7.35 10.90 12.34
C THR A 368 6.61 10.41 13.58
N ILE A 369 6.40 9.11 13.71
CA ILE A 369 5.58 8.49 14.77
C ILE A 369 6.35 7.48 15.62
N GLY A 370 7.59 7.15 15.26
CA GLY A 370 8.41 6.18 15.99
C GLY A 370 8.85 6.68 17.37
N GLU A 371 9.20 5.74 18.25
CA GLU A 371 9.63 6.02 19.62
C GLU A 371 10.88 6.92 19.73
N LYS A 372 11.76 6.89 18.71
CA LYS A 372 13.02 7.64 18.73
C LYS A 372 12.83 9.15 18.72
N GLN A 373 11.73 9.65 18.19
CA GLN A 373 11.43 11.09 18.11
C GLN A 373 12.64 11.92 17.66
N LEU A 374 13.27 11.54 16.53
CA LEU A 374 14.46 12.20 16.02
C LEU A 374 14.23 13.72 15.91
N PRO A 375 15.24 14.56 16.30
CA PRO A 375 15.05 16.01 16.41
C PRO A 375 15.07 16.74 15.06
N ASP A 376 15.63 16.11 14.01
CA ASP A 376 15.76 16.71 12.68
C ASP A 376 15.62 15.69 11.57
N TRP A 377 15.29 16.19 10.38
CA TRP A 377 14.99 15.41 9.19
C TRP A 377 15.43 16.16 7.93
N GLY A 378 15.77 15.41 6.89
CA GLY A 378 16.12 15.96 5.59
C GLY A 378 17.60 16.29 5.41
N HIS A 379 17.95 16.79 4.22
CA HIS A 379 19.34 17.00 3.78
C HIS A 379 20.13 17.96 4.68
N SER A 380 19.47 18.91 5.29
CA SER A 380 20.08 19.85 6.24
C SER A 380 20.11 19.33 7.67
N GLY A 381 19.44 18.23 7.96
CA GLY A 381 19.44 17.55 9.25
C GLY A 381 20.71 16.74 9.51
N THR A 382 20.83 16.21 10.73
CA THR A 382 21.94 15.33 11.14
C THR A 382 21.48 13.92 11.49
N SER A 383 20.24 13.77 11.92
CA SER A 383 19.69 12.50 12.40
C SER A 383 19.12 11.63 11.26
N TYR A 384 18.48 12.24 10.26
CA TYR A 384 17.92 11.54 9.13
C TYR A 384 18.06 12.36 7.83
N LYS A 385 19.07 12.07 7.03
CA LYS A 385 19.49 12.95 5.92
C LYS A 385 18.78 12.74 4.59
N ASN A 386 18.25 11.55 4.32
CA ASN A 386 17.73 11.19 3.00
C ASN A 386 16.21 11.36 2.85
N GLY A 387 15.56 11.94 3.85
CA GLY A 387 14.11 11.92 3.96
C GLY A 387 13.38 12.55 2.78
N GLU A 388 13.84 13.69 2.25
CA GLU A 388 13.23 14.32 1.09
C GLU A 388 13.36 13.46 -0.16
N ALA A 389 14.51 12.81 -0.34
CA ALA A 389 14.73 11.92 -1.48
C ALA A 389 13.81 10.68 -1.40
N GLU A 390 13.59 10.13 -0.21
CA GLU A 390 12.70 9.00 0.02
C GLU A 390 11.24 9.38 -0.30
N ILE A 391 10.74 10.50 0.21
CA ILE A 391 9.40 11.01 -0.10
C ILE A 391 9.24 11.29 -1.60
N LYS A 392 10.22 11.95 -2.21
CA LYS A 392 10.21 12.26 -3.64
C LYS A 392 10.19 10.99 -4.51
N ASN A 393 10.99 10.00 -4.14
CA ASN A 393 11.06 8.72 -4.84
C ASN A 393 9.75 7.92 -4.69
N LEU A 394 9.20 7.86 -3.47
CA LEU A 394 7.94 7.20 -3.20
C LEU A 394 6.79 7.82 -4.02
N PHE A 395 6.60 9.13 -3.91
CA PHE A 395 5.50 9.81 -4.60
C PHE A 395 5.69 9.82 -6.12
N GLY A 396 6.94 9.93 -6.59
CA GLY A 396 7.28 9.79 -8.01
C GLY A 396 6.96 8.39 -8.54
N SER A 397 7.25 7.34 -7.77
CA SER A 397 6.89 5.96 -8.13
C SER A 397 5.37 5.78 -8.21
N ILE A 398 4.62 6.29 -7.23
CA ILE A 398 3.14 6.25 -7.23
C ILE A 398 2.58 7.00 -8.44
N TYR A 399 3.07 8.20 -8.72
CA TYR A 399 2.65 8.97 -9.89
C TYR A 399 2.86 8.19 -11.19
N ASN A 400 4.07 7.67 -11.43
CA ASN A 400 4.40 6.96 -12.66
C ASN A 400 3.67 5.61 -12.80
N THR A 401 3.47 4.91 -11.69
CA THR A 401 2.84 3.59 -11.70
C THR A 401 1.33 3.68 -11.91
N TYR A 402 0.68 4.68 -11.31
CA TYR A 402 -0.78 4.78 -11.23
C TYR A 402 -1.33 6.06 -11.85
N ILE A 403 -0.98 7.25 -11.33
CA ILE A 403 -1.66 8.51 -11.67
C ILE A 403 -1.45 8.90 -13.13
N ALA A 404 -0.24 8.77 -13.65
CA ALA A 404 0.07 9.00 -15.08
C ALA A 404 -0.66 8.03 -16.01
N LYS A 405 -1.17 6.90 -15.49
CA LYS A 405 -1.99 5.92 -16.20
C LYS A 405 -3.49 6.05 -15.91
N ASN A 406 -3.89 7.19 -15.39
CA ASN A 406 -5.27 7.51 -15.04
C ASN A 406 -5.88 6.61 -13.95
N ILE A 407 -5.06 6.10 -13.02
CA ILE A 407 -5.50 5.38 -11.83
C ILE A 407 -5.35 6.34 -10.64
N PRO A 408 -6.43 6.85 -10.06
CA PRO A 408 -6.35 7.83 -9.00
C PRO A 408 -5.87 7.21 -7.68
N VAL A 409 -5.03 7.96 -6.96
CA VAL A 409 -4.45 7.55 -5.67
C VAL A 409 -4.60 8.69 -4.67
N TYR A 410 -4.81 8.37 -3.40
CA TYR A 410 -4.76 9.35 -2.32
C TYR A 410 -4.02 8.79 -1.11
N MET A 411 -3.41 9.67 -0.36
CA MET A 411 -2.75 9.38 0.91
C MET A 411 -3.75 9.61 2.04
N GLY A 412 -4.37 8.51 2.52
CA GLY A 412 -5.44 8.54 3.53
C GLY A 412 -4.97 9.04 4.90
N GLU A 413 -3.68 8.81 5.20
CA GLU A 413 -3.05 9.33 6.41
C GLU A 413 -1.60 9.72 6.14
N PHE A 414 -1.20 10.84 6.72
CA PHE A 414 0.18 11.26 6.91
C PHE A 414 0.27 12.18 8.12
N GLY A 415 1.45 12.33 8.68
CA GLY A 415 1.64 13.25 9.80
C GLY A 415 3.00 13.10 10.45
N CYS A 416 3.19 13.89 11.47
CA CYS A 416 4.37 13.83 12.33
C CYS A 416 3.93 14.23 13.74
N SER A 417 4.30 13.45 14.74
CA SER A 417 4.05 13.77 16.15
C SER A 417 4.61 15.16 16.49
N PHE A 418 3.84 15.94 17.24
CA PHE A 418 4.23 17.30 17.61
C PHE A 418 5.57 17.36 18.33
N ARG A 419 6.35 18.35 18.01
CA ARG A 419 7.60 18.68 18.68
C ARG A 419 7.39 19.82 19.69
N ASP A 420 8.16 19.81 20.79
CA ASP A 420 8.12 20.91 21.74
C ASP A 420 8.60 22.21 21.05
N LYS A 421 7.74 23.22 21.05
CA LYS A 421 8.03 24.54 20.48
C LYS A 421 9.23 25.22 21.15
N ASN A 422 9.52 24.93 22.43
CA ASN A 422 10.67 25.44 23.13
C ASN A 422 12.00 24.86 22.63
N ASN A 423 11.98 23.72 21.97
CA ASN A 423 13.08 23.20 21.16
C ASN A 423 12.97 23.76 19.73
N ALA A 424 13.55 24.97 19.56
CA ALA A 424 13.43 25.70 18.29
C ALA A 424 13.92 24.90 17.07
N LYS A 425 14.97 24.08 17.23
CA LYS A 425 15.46 23.22 16.16
C LYS A 425 14.42 22.16 15.79
N ALA A 426 13.99 21.34 16.74
CA ALA A 426 13.03 20.28 16.48
C ALA A 426 11.71 20.84 15.93
N TRP A 427 11.26 22.00 16.44
CA TRP A 427 10.07 22.68 15.96
C TRP A 427 10.20 23.15 14.49
N SER A 428 11.32 23.73 14.10
CA SER A 428 11.53 24.20 12.73
C SER A 428 11.57 23.05 11.73
N PHE A 429 12.21 21.92 12.09
CA PHE A 429 12.22 20.73 11.26
C PHE A 429 10.85 20.05 11.19
N PHE A 430 10.06 20.09 12.26
CA PHE A 430 8.66 19.59 12.25
C PHE A 430 7.80 20.37 11.25
N LEU A 431 7.86 21.70 11.26
CA LEU A 431 7.13 22.53 10.29
C LEU A 431 7.63 22.28 8.86
N TYR A 432 8.93 22.16 8.67
CA TYR A 432 9.54 21.86 7.38
C TYR A 432 9.09 20.51 6.83
N TYR A 433 9.04 19.47 7.67
CA TYR A 433 8.53 18.16 7.28
C TYR A 433 7.10 18.26 6.74
N LEU A 434 6.21 18.88 7.49
CA LEU A 434 4.80 19.02 7.09
C LEU A 434 4.64 19.80 5.79
N GLU A 435 5.40 20.93 5.65
CA GLU A 435 5.38 21.73 4.41
C GLU A 435 5.90 20.92 3.22
N TYR A 436 7.02 20.21 3.38
CA TYR A 436 7.63 19.44 2.31
C TYR A 436 6.75 18.29 1.84
N VAL A 437 6.23 17.48 2.77
CA VAL A 437 5.38 16.32 2.42
C VAL A 437 4.09 16.78 1.74
N ALA A 438 3.42 17.81 2.26
CA ALA A 438 2.21 18.35 1.64
C ALA A 438 2.49 18.93 0.24
N LYS A 439 3.61 19.67 0.07
CA LYS A 439 4.01 20.21 -1.25
C LYS A 439 4.41 19.11 -2.21
N ALA A 440 5.09 18.07 -1.76
CA ALA A 440 5.42 16.91 -2.57
C ALA A 440 4.13 16.18 -3.01
N ALA A 441 3.20 15.92 -2.11
CA ALA A 441 1.92 15.29 -2.44
C ALA A 441 1.17 16.08 -3.52
N LYS A 442 1.04 17.40 -3.38
CA LYS A 442 0.46 18.28 -4.42
C LYS A 442 1.20 18.18 -5.75
N THR A 443 2.56 18.21 -5.72
CA THR A 443 3.39 18.15 -6.93
C THR A 443 3.21 16.85 -7.70
N TYR A 444 2.99 15.74 -7.00
CA TYR A 444 2.75 14.42 -7.60
C TYR A 444 1.26 14.08 -7.75
N HIS A 445 0.36 15.06 -7.60
CA HIS A 445 -1.10 14.90 -7.75
C HIS A 445 -1.71 13.83 -6.82
N ILE A 446 -1.23 13.76 -5.59
CA ILE A 446 -1.71 12.85 -4.54
C ILE A 446 -2.50 13.68 -3.53
N ALA A 447 -3.83 13.53 -3.46
CA ALA A 447 -4.61 14.13 -2.37
C ALA A 447 -4.12 13.55 -1.03
N ALA A 448 -3.98 14.39 0.01
CA ALA A 448 -3.31 14.01 1.24
C ALA A 448 -4.14 14.41 2.47
N PHE A 449 -4.30 13.48 3.43
CA PHE A 449 -5.12 13.65 4.61
C PHE A 449 -4.26 13.61 5.87
N LEU A 450 -4.15 14.79 6.53
CA LEU A 450 -3.43 14.93 7.79
C LEU A 450 -4.08 14.08 8.89
N TRP A 451 -3.32 13.26 9.60
CA TRP A 451 -3.79 12.57 10.78
C TRP A 451 -3.89 13.51 11.98
N ASP A 452 -5.07 13.61 12.56
CA ASP A 452 -5.34 14.36 13.78
C ASP A 452 -6.11 13.46 14.75
N ASN A 453 -5.48 13.05 15.83
CA ASN A 453 -6.08 12.18 16.85
C ASN A 453 -6.58 12.95 18.08
N GLY A 454 -6.54 14.29 18.06
CA GLY A 454 -6.93 15.15 19.15
C GLY A 454 -6.01 15.16 20.37
N VAL A 455 -4.93 14.34 20.37
CA VAL A 455 -4.00 14.25 21.51
C VAL A 455 -3.13 15.49 21.59
N LYS A 456 -3.23 16.20 22.73
CA LYS A 456 -2.56 17.47 22.99
C LYS A 456 -1.16 17.25 23.56
N GLY A 457 -0.25 18.16 23.25
CA GLY A 457 1.12 18.12 23.78
C GLY A 457 2.18 17.97 22.71
N ALA A 458 3.30 17.37 23.08
CA ALA A 458 4.42 17.06 22.21
C ALA A 458 4.99 15.69 22.58
N GLY A 459 5.51 14.96 21.60
CA GLY A 459 6.01 13.60 21.74
C GLY A 459 5.19 12.59 20.95
N GLN A 460 5.51 11.32 21.13
CA GLN A 460 4.85 10.22 20.43
C GLN A 460 3.33 10.30 20.59
N GLU A 461 2.60 9.98 19.52
CA GLU A 461 1.12 10.01 19.45
C GLU A 461 0.47 11.37 19.71
N CYS A 462 1.21 12.47 19.82
CA CYS A 462 0.64 13.81 19.91
C CYS A 462 0.39 14.37 18.49
N HIS A 463 -0.83 14.27 18.01
CA HIS A 463 -1.29 14.72 16.69
C HIS A 463 -2.52 15.63 16.78
N GLY A 464 -2.71 16.37 17.88
CA GLY A 464 -3.85 17.26 18.04
C GLY A 464 -3.63 18.59 17.33
N TYR A 465 -4.26 18.82 16.19
CA TYR A 465 -4.19 20.06 15.41
C TYR A 465 -5.42 20.94 15.62
N ILE A 466 -6.62 20.36 15.50
CA ILE A 466 -7.89 21.05 15.65
C ILE A 466 -8.69 20.34 16.73
N ASP A 467 -9.19 21.11 17.71
CA ASP A 467 -10.00 20.58 18.81
C ASP A 467 -11.30 20.02 18.27
N HIS A 468 -11.54 18.73 18.49
CA HIS A 468 -12.64 17.97 17.91
C HIS A 468 -14.04 18.41 18.38
N GLY A 469 -14.15 19.14 19.49
CA GLY A 469 -15.43 19.66 19.97
C GLY A 469 -15.72 21.10 19.51
N THR A 470 -14.67 21.93 19.35
CA THR A 470 -14.83 23.38 19.14
C THR A 470 -14.33 23.87 17.78
N GLY A 471 -13.58 23.08 17.02
CA GLY A 471 -12.99 23.48 15.76
C GLY A 471 -11.84 24.48 15.86
N LYS A 472 -11.34 24.76 17.06
CA LYS A 472 -10.24 25.71 17.30
C LYS A 472 -8.87 25.03 17.22
N TYR A 473 -7.85 25.78 16.88
CA TYR A 473 -6.48 25.27 16.94
C TYR A 473 -6.10 24.84 18.36
N VAL A 474 -5.36 23.73 18.46
CA VAL A 474 -4.84 23.18 19.71
C VAL A 474 -3.44 23.75 19.98
N GLY A 475 -3.27 24.46 21.08
CA GLY A 475 -1.95 24.98 21.46
C GLY A 475 -1.26 25.79 20.36
N ASN A 476 -0.13 25.30 19.88
CA ASN A 476 0.66 25.95 18.82
C ASN A 476 0.38 25.39 17.39
N SER A 477 -0.65 24.58 17.23
CA SER A 477 -0.94 23.87 15.98
C SER A 477 -1.26 24.78 14.79
N GLU A 478 -1.68 26.02 15.05
CA GLU A 478 -1.97 27.00 13.99
C GLU A 478 -0.78 27.18 13.03
N ALA A 479 0.46 27.19 13.53
CA ALA A 479 1.65 27.30 12.71
C ALA A 479 1.81 26.07 11.79
N ALA A 480 1.57 24.88 12.30
CA ALA A 480 1.65 23.64 11.55
C ALA A 480 0.54 23.56 10.47
N VAL A 481 -0.70 23.91 10.81
CA VAL A 481 -1.79 23.95 9.85
C VAL A 481 -1.56 24.98 8.76
N LYS A 482 -1.00 26.16 9.11
CA LYS A 482 -0.67 27.21 8.12
C LYS A 482 0.39 26.76 7.11
N VAL A 483 1.44 26.04 7.50
CA VAL A 483 2.44 25.56 6.53
C VAL A 483 1.86 24.49 5.62
N LEU A 484 1.01 23.60 6.13
CA LEU A 484 0.29 22.57 5.36
C LEU A 484 -0.65 23.20 4.32
N THR A 485 -1.53 24.11 4.77
CA THR A 485 -2.51 24.75 3.89
C THR A 485 -1.84 25.70 2.88
N LYS A 486 -0.76 26.37 3.25
CA LYS A 486 0.08 27.13 2.31
C LYS A 486 0.67 26.20 1.25
N ALA A 487 1.29 25.09 1.65
CA ALA A 487 1.91 24.15 0.73
C ALA A 487 0.93 23.68 -0.36
N TRP A 488 -0.34 23.60 -0.02
CA TRP A 488 -1.39 23.19 -0.94
C TRP A 488 -2.03 24.35 -1.72
N ASN A 489 -2.38 25.45 -1.04
CA ASN A 489 -3.22 26.50 -1.59
C ASN A 489 -2.44 27.63 -2.28
N ASP A 490 -1.11 27.74 -2.02
CA ASP A 490 -0.28 28.74 -2.68
C ASP A 490 0.08 28.30 -4.11
N GLU A 491 -0.48 29.02 -5.11
CA GLU A 491 -0.29 28.79 -6.55
C GLU A 491 0.80 29.71 -7.14
N SER A 492 1.57 30.43 -6.30
CA SER A 492 2.64 31.30 -6.78
C SER A 492 3.68 30.51 -7.56
N ALA A 493 4.01 30.96 -8.78
CA ALA A 493 4.95 30.26 -9.68
C ALA A 493 6.34 30.01 -9.05
N GLY A 494 6.76 30.87 -8.09
CA GLY A 494 8.00 30.71 -7.34
C GLY A 494 7.92 29.73 -6.15
N TYR A 495 6.74 29.23 -5.80
CA TYR A 495 6.55 28.33 -4.66
C TYR A 495 6.42 26.87 -5.12
N THR A 496 7.55 26.27 -5.37
CA THR A 496 7.70 24.91 -5.90
C THR A 496 8.24 23.94 -4.83
N LEU A 497 8.23 22.64 -5.10
CA LEU A 497 8.85 21.65 -4.22
C LEU A 497 10.36 21.94 -4.01
N ASP A 498 11.04 22.39 -5.09
CA ASP A 498 12.47 22.72 -5.00
C ASP A 498 12.71 23.98 -4.15
N THR A 499 11.81 24.98 -4.18
CA THR A 499 11.94 26.14 -3.29
C THR A 499 11.69 25.78 -1.82
N VAL A 500 10.77 24.87 -1.53
CA VAL A 500 10.57 24.32 -0.18
C VAL A 500 11.81 23.54 0.25
N TYR A 501 12.38 22.67 -0.61
CA TYR A 501 13.63 21.96 -0.34
C TYR A 501 14.77 22.91 0.04
N ASN A 502 14.95 24.00 -0.72
CA ASN A 502 16.00 24.99 -0.47
C ASN A 502 15.76 25.85 0.76
N SER A 503 14.54 25.83 1.34
CA SER A 503 14.19 26.55 2.56
C SER A 503 14.39 25.74 3.84
N ALA A 504 14.96 24.54 3.74
CA ALA A 504 15.20 23.64 4.88
C ALA A 504 15.88 24.37 6.04
N PRO A 505 15.48 24.09 7.30
CA PRO A 505 16.12 24.69 8.48
C PRO A 505 17.62 24.42 8.50
N LYS A 506 18.40 25.37 9.01
CA LYS A 506 19.84 25.19 9.20
C LYS A 506 20.11 24.60 10.60
N ASN A 507 21.04 23.65 10.67
CA ASN A 507 21.52 23.09 11.94
C ASN A 507 22.30 24.13 12.75
#